data_fcede782fbba042a98e9823dcc4e0fa1
#
_entry.id   fcede782fbba042a98e9823dcc4e0fa1
#
_cell.length_a   1.000
_cell.length_b   1.000
_cell.length_c   1.000
_cell.angle_alpha   90.00
_cell.angle_beta   90.00
_cell.angle_gamma   90.00
#
_symmetry.space_group_name_H-M   'P 1'
#
loop_
_entity.id
_entity.type
_entity.pdbx_description
1 polymer ?
#
loop_
_entity_poly.entity_id
_entity_poly.type
_entity_poly.pdbx_seq_one_letter_code
_entity_poly.pdbx_strand_id
1 'polypeptide(L)'
;MLKLLDGLFAPDADRWTADAGSTWWDGFHADRSKPVPFFVAKPDENLVSYLDRGLITPGRALDIGCGPGRNALHLAAAGFDVDAIDPSPAAIAWAEDRAHEAGAEVRFRCGDAFTADLDGPYDLIYDSGCFHHLPPHRRISYLALLDRALAPGGHFALSCFATGEGSDLPDADFYRQARLHGGLGYTPESLRWIFSDLTEVALRRMHDEPAESPRFGEPFLWTALFRHDVRPQ
;
A
#
# COMPACT_ATOMS: atom_id res chain seq x y z
N MET A 1 19.18 -14.78 1.71
CA MET A 1 18.08 -15.65 2.18
C MET A 1 16.72 -15.22 1.59
N LEU A 2 16.30 -13.96 1.67
CA LEU A 2 15.00 -13.52 1.12
C LEU A 2 14.80 -13.88 -0.35
N LYS A 3 15.80 -13.60 -1.22
CA LYS A 3 15.75 -13.99 -2.65
C LYS A 3 15.58 -15.49 -2.90
N LEU A 4 16.05 -16.36 -1.99
CA LEU A 4 15.79 -17.80 -2.11
C LEU A 4 14.34 -18.15 -1.80
N LEU A 5 13.72 -17.43 -0.86
CA LEU A 5 12.30 -17.60 -0.53
C LEU A 5 11.41 -17.04 -1.64
N ASP A 6 11.80 -15.93 -2.28
CA ASP A 6 11.10 -15.43 -3.46
C ASP A 6 11.06 -16.48 -4.58
N GLY A 7 12.18 -17.20 -4.79
CA GLY A 7 12.29 -18.24 -5.81
C GLY A 7 11.45 -19.50 -5.55
N LEU A 8 10.76 -19.59 -4.40
CA LEU A 8 9.78 -20.66 -4.14
C LEU A 8 8.46 -20.41 -4.86
N PHE A 9 8.18 -19.17 -5.25
CA PHE A 9 6.96 -18.82 -5.98
C PHE A 9 7.25 -18.84 -7.49
N ALA A 10 6.40 -19.49 -8.25
CA ALA A 10 6.57 -19.55 -9.71
C ALA A 10 6.32 -18.15 -10.34
N PRO A 11 7.06 -17.79 -11.41
CA PRO A 11 6.94 -16.47 -12.05
C PRO A 11 5.54 -16.11 -12.54
N ASP A 12 4.72 -17.11 -12.86
CA ASP A 12 3.35 -16.98 -13.35
C ASP A 12 2.29 -17.31 -12.31
N ALA A 13 2.71 -17.64 -11.10
CA ALA A 13 1.81 -18.17 -10.06
C ALA A 13 1.02 -17.10 -9.34
N ASP A 14 1.53 -15.87 -9.25
CA ASP A 14 0.95 -14.82 -8.42
C ASP A 14 1.36 -13.40 -8.81
N ARG A 15 0.70 -12.44 -8.13
CA ARG A 15 0.93 -11.00 -8.23
C ARG A 15 2.26 -10.53 -7.66
N TRP A 16 2.98 -11.43 -6.99
CA TRP A 16 4.30 -11.17 -6.46
C TRP A 16 5.27 -12.30 -6.82
N THR A 17 6.32 -11.93 -7.57
CA THR A 17 7.61 -12.64 -7.64
C THR A 17 8.69 -11.58 -7.83
N ALA A 18 9.93 -11.86 -7.39
CA ALA A 18 11.01 -10.85 -7.36
C ALA A 18 11.27 -10.13 -8.69
N ASP A 19 10.98 -10.78 -9.83
CA ASP A 19 11.17 -10.20 -11.17
C ASP A 19 9.88 -10.21 -12.01
N ALA A 20 8.86 -10.97 -11.63
CA ALA A 20 7.62 -11.16 -12.40
C ALA A 20 6.41 -10.44 -11.81
N GLY A 21 6.48 -9.97 -10.57
CA GLY A 21 5.41 -9.16 -9.96
C GLY A 21 5.16 -7.87 -10.72
N SER A 22 6.24 -7.21 -11.19
CA SER A 22 6.13 -6.03 -12.05
C SER A 22 5.45 -6.34 -13.38
N THR A 23 5.75 -7.47 -14.01
CA THR A 23 5.15 -7.87 -15.31
C THR A 23 3.65 -8.14 -15.16
N TRP A 24 3.23 -8.81 -14.07
CA TRP A 24 1.81 -9.05 -13.83
C TRP A 24 1.05 -7.73 -13.61
N TRP A 25 1.57 -6.85 -12.75
CA TRP A 25 0.97 -5.56 -12.47
C TRP A 25 0.99 -4.63 -13.67
N ASP A 26 2.06 -4.67 -14.49
CA ASP A 26 2.14 -3.90 -15.71
C ASP A 26 1.05 -4.30 -16.71
N GLY A 27 0.90 -5.59 -16.98
CA GLY A 27 -0.19 -6.11 -17.81
C GLY A 27 -1.58 -5.86 -17.23
N PHE A 28 -1.69 -5.80 -15.89
CA PHE A 28 -2.93 -5.49 -15.20
C PHE A 28 -3.35 -4.03 -15.41
N HIS A 29 -2.42 -3.07 -15.30
CA HIS A 29 -2.69 -1.64 -15.44
C HIS A 29 -2.69 -1.15 -16.90
N ALA A 30 -2.16 -1.93 -17.83
CA ALA A 30 -2.13 -1.57 -19.26
C ALA A 30 -3.52 -1.36 -19.86
N ASP A 31 -4.52 -2.09 -19.40
CA ASP A 31 -5.92 -1.91 -19.78
C ASP A 31 -6.68 -1.08 -18.75
N ARG A 32 -6.74 0.23 -18.97
CA ARG A 32 -7.40 1.21 -18.10
C ARG A 32 -8.93 1.10 -18.09
N SER A 33 -9.52 0.32 -19.03
CA SER A 33 -10.97 0.15 -19.18
C SER A 33 -11.55 -0.98 -18.31
N LYS A 34 -10.70 -1.77 -17.66
CA LYS A 34 -11.15 -2.86 -16.79
C LYS A 34 -12.08 -2.33 -15.69
N PRO A 35 -13.19 -3.04 -15.41
CA PRO A 35 -14.13 -2.67 -14.35
C PRO A 35 -13.58 -3.06 -12.96
N VAL A 36 -12.46 -2.45 -12.59
CA VAL A 36 -11.77 -2.68 -11.31
C VAL A 36 -12.15 -1.57 -10.34
N PRO A 37 -12.67 -1.86 -9.15
CA PRO A 37 -13.17 -0.85 -8.22
C PRO A 37 -12.14 0.25 -7.89
N PHE A 38 -10.87 -0.12 -7.68
CA PHE A 38 -9.81 0.83 -7.33
C PHE A 38 -9.14 1.54 -8.53
N PHE A 39 -9.66 1.34 -9.77
CA PHE A 39 -9.24 2.13 -10.94
C PHE A 39 -9.87 3.53 -11.00
N VAL A 40 -10.80 3.81 -10.09
CA VAL A 40 -11.38 5.15 -9.93
C VAL A 40 -10.34 6.18 -9.48
N ALA A 41 -10.58 7.45 -9.79
CA ALA A 41 -9.71 8.55 -9.36
C ALA A 41 -10.11 9.12 -7.97
N LYS A 42 -10.79 8.32 -7.15
CA LYS A 42 -11.30 8.72 -5.83
C LYS A 42 -10.35 8.30 -4.74
N PRO A 43 -10.01 9.16 -3.75
CA PRO A 43 -9.19 8.76 -2.61
C PRO A 43 -9.91 7.77 -1.71
N ASP A 44 -9.15 7.00 -0.95
CA ASP A 44 -9.68 6.13 0.09
C ASP A 44 -10.42 6.94 1.17
N GLU A 45 -11.57 6.43 1.61
CA GLU A 45 -12.40 7.11 2.61
C GLU A 45 -11.67 7.28 3.95
N ASN A 46 -10.85 6.30 4.34
CA ASN A 46 -10.06 6.36 5.56
C ASN A 46 -8.97 7.43 5.47
N LEU A 47 -8.31 7.61 4.32
CA LEU A 47 -7.34 8.67 4.12
C LEU A 47 -7.98 10.06 4.29
N VAL A 48 -9.13 10.26 3.65
CA VAL A 48 -9.92 11.49 3.80
C VAL A 48 -10.33 11.69 5.27
N SER A 49 -10.83 10.64 5.92
CA SER A 49 -11.22 10.70 7.34
C SER A 49 -10.05 11.03 8.27
N TYR A 50 -8.84 10.54 8.00
CA TYR A 50 -7.67 10.86 8.82
C TYR A 50 -7.27 12.32 8.70
N LEU A 51 -7.36 12.88 7.49
CA LEU A 51 -7.12 14.31 7.23
C LEU A 51 -8.19 15.20 7.89
N ASP A 52 -9.46 14.91 7.65
CA ASP A 52 -10.59 15.69 8.18
C ASP A 52 -10.59 15.74 9.72
N ARG A 53 -10.13 14.66 10.36
CA ARG A 53 -10.03 14.56 11.82
C ARG A 53 -8.72 15.12 12.39
N GLY A 54 -7.80 15.57 11.55
CA GLY A 54 -6.48 16.05 11.96
C GLY A 54 -5.60 14.98 12.60
N LEU A 55 -5.82 13.69 12.26
CA LEU A 55 -4.98 12.58 12.74
C LEU A 55 -3.63 12.53 12.01
N ILE A 56 -3.62 12.98 10.76
CA ILE A 56 -2.42 13.22 9.97
C ILE A 56 -2.45 14.65 9.45
N THR A 57 -1.29 15.26 9.33
CA THR A 57 -1.13 16.65 8.89
C THR A 57 -0.14 16.75 7.75
N PRO A 58 -0.23 17.75 6.87
CA PRO A 58 0.70 17.93 5.77
C PRO A 58 2.17 17.91 6.22
N GLY A 59 2.98 17.20 5.44
CA GLY A 59 4.40 16.98 5.61
C GLY A 59 4.91 16.17 4.42
N ARG A 60 5.94 15.37 4.59
CA ARG A 60 6.42 14.47 3.54
C ARG A 60 5.65 13.15 3.57
N ALA A 61 5.14 12.72 2.43
CA ALA A 61 4.41 11.46 2.31
C ALA A 61 5.06 10.51 1.28
N LEU A 62 4.98 9.21 1.56
CA LEU A 62 5.31 8.13 0.62
C LEU A 62 4.06 7.28 0.38
N ASP A 63 3.63 7.15 -0.87
CA ASP A 63 2.57 6.22 -1.30
C ASP A 63 3.21 4.96 -1.90
N ILE A 64 3.11 3.82 -1.20
CA ILE A 64 3.72 2.54 -1.58
C ILE A 64 2.72 1.70 -2.38
N GLY A 65 3.12 1.28 -3.59
CA GLY A 65 2.22 0.59 -4.51
C GLY A 65 1.11 1.53 -4.97
N CYS A 66 1.51 2.75 -5.35
CA CYS A 66 0.59 3.85 -5.61
C CYS A 66 -0.39 3.60 -6.77
N GLY A 67 -0.13 2.57 -7.61
CA GLY A 67 -0.94 2.28 -8.79
C GLY A 67 -1.14 3.53 -9.66
N PRO A 68 -2.37 3.80 -10.14
CA PRO A 68 -2.68 5.00 -10.92
C PRO A 68 -2.75 6.31 -10.09
N GLY A 69 -2.15 6.37 -8.90
CA GLY A 69 -1.87 7.58 -8.15
C GLY A 69 -3.04 8.24 -7.41
N ARG A 70 -4.21 7.59 -7.26
CA ARG A 70 -5.41 8.21 -6.69
C ARG A 70 -5.22 8.80 -5.27
N ASN A 71 -4.49 8.10 -4.40
CA ASN A 71 -4.20 8.56 -3.05
C ASN A 71 -3.03 9.55 -3.02
N ALA A 72 -1.99 9.33 -3.81
CA ALA A 72 -0.87 10.27 -3.97
C ALA A 72 -1.36 11.65 -4.42
N LEU A 73 -2.26 11.71 -5.41
CA LEU A 73 -2.86 12.96 -5.90
C LEU A 73 -3.69 13.66 -4.82
N HIS A 74 -4.44 12.90 -4.03
CA HIS A 74 -5.23 13.46 -2.93
C HIS A 74 -4.33 14.02 -1.82
N LEU A 75 -3.25 13.33 -1.47
CA LEU A 75 -2.25 13.82 -0.52
C LEU A 75 -1.59 15.11 -1.02
N ALA A 76 -1.20 15.18 -2.30
CA ALA A 76 -0.64 16.40 -2.88
C ALA A 76 -1.64 17.56 -2.83
N ALA A 77 -2.92 17.31 -3.18
CA ALA A 77 -3.98 18.33 -3.06
C ALA A 77 -4.23 18.78 -1.61
N ALA A 78 -3.97 17.90 -0.64
CA ALA A 78 -4.04 18.22 0.79
C ALA A 78 -2.78 18.93 1.33
N GLY A 79 -1.78 19.22 0.48
CA GLY A 79 -0.58 19.98 0.83
C GLY A 79 0.62 19.15 1.30
N PHE A 80 0.60 17.83 1.08
CA PHE A 80 1.79 17.01 1.31
C PHE A 80 2.81 17.15 0.18
N ASP A 81 4.08 17.00 0.53
CA ASP A 81 5.18 16.77 -0.41
C ASP A 81 5.27 15.25 -0.66
N VAL A 82 4.85 14.79 -1.84
CA VAL A 82 4.54 13.37 -2.08
C VAL A 82 5.57 12.71 -2.99
N ASP A 83 6.16 11.63 -2.48
CA ASP A 83 6.82 10.58 -3.25
C ASP A 83 5.84 9.40 -3.43
N ALA A 84 5.78 8.81 -4.62
CA ALA A 84 4.91 7.67 -4.90
C ALA A 84 5.66 6.64 -5.74
N ILE A 85 5.57 5.35 -5.36
CA ILE A 85 6.32 4.29 -6.02
C ILE A 85 5.43 3.11 -6.36
N ASP A 86 5.60 2.58 -7.57
CA ASP A 86 4.94 1.37 -8.04
C ASP A 86 5.88 0.57 -8.97
N PRO A 87 5.90 -0.76 -8.93
CA PRO A 87 6.73 -1.55 -9.83
C PRO A 87 6.23 -1.57 -11.29
N SER A 88 5.00 -1.14 -11.58
CA SER A 88 4.39 -1.15 -12.91
C SER A 88 4.64 0.14 -13.68
N PRO A 89 5.41 0.12 -14.80
CA PRO A 89 5.52 1.26 -15.71
C PRO A 89 4.16 1.78 -16.20
N ALA A 90 3.20 0.88 -16.49
CA ALA A 90 1.87 1.28 -16.97
C ALA A 90 1.06 2.01 -15.88
N ALA A 91 1.20 1.60 -14.60
CA ALA A 91 0.59 2.31 -13.48
C ALA A 91 1.18 3.71 -13.31
N ILE A 92 2.51 3.83 -13.33
CA ILE A 92 3.21 5.12 -13.21
C ILE A 92 2.83 6.06 -14.36
N ALA A 93 2.86 5.60 -15.62
CA ALA A 93 2.43 6.42 -16.74
C ALA A 93 0.97 6.90 -16.60
N TRP A 94 0.10 6.05 -16.06
CA TRP A 94 -1.29 6.46 -15.79
C TRP A 94 -1.39 7.47 -14.63
N ALA A 95 -0.58 7.31 -13.59
CA ALA A 95 -0.52 8.26 -12.46
C ALA A 95 0.00 9.63 -12.91
N GLU A 96 1.02 9.67 -13.77
CA GLU A 96 1.58 10.91 -14.38
C GLU A 96 0.54 11.62 -15.24
N ASP A 97 -0.22 10.88 -16.08
CA ASP A 97 -1.32 11.45 -16.88
C ASP A 97 -2.36 12.13 -15.96
N ARG A 98 -2.79 11.44 -14.89
CA ARG A 98 -3.73 11.98 -13.92
C ARG A 98 -3.18 13.20 -13.15
N ALA A 99 -1.91 13.18 -12.80
CA ALA A 99 -1.27 14.32 -12.14
C ALA A 99 -1.24 15.54 -13.06
N HIS A 100 -0.91 15.33 -14.34
CA HIS A 100 -0.95 16.40 -15.35
C HIS A 100 -2.37 16.99 -15.50
N GLU A 101 -3.39 16.12 -15.62
CA GLU A 101 -4.78 16.54 -15.72
C GLU A 101 -5.26 17.31 -14.50
N ALA A 102 -4.82 16.92 -13.30
CA ALA A 102 -5.17 17.56 -12.04
C ALA A 102 -4.31 18.80 -11.71
N GLY A 103 -3.21 19.05 -12.45
CA GLY A 103 -2.23 20.08 -12.11
C GLY A 103 -1.55 19.83 -10.76
N ALA A 104 -1.37 18.56 -10.39
CA ALA A 104 -0.79 18.14 -9.12
C ALA A 104 0.70 17.80 -9.27
N GLU A 105 1.49 18.16 -8.25
CA GLU A 105 2.91 17.84 -8.19
C GLU A 105 3.13 16.60 -7.29
N VAL A 106 3.53 15.49 -7.88
CA VAL A 106 3.88 14.23 -7.22
C VAL A 106 5.14 13.66 -7.88
N ARG A 107 6.09 13.20 -7.07
CA ARG A 107 7.29 12.53 -7.58
C ARG A 107 7.03 11.04 -7.74
N PHE A 108 6.61 10.63 -8.93
CA PHE A 108 6.40 9.22 -9.25
C PHE A 108 7.72 8.52 -9.58
N ARG A 109 7.86 7.30 -9.08
CA ARG A 109 9.01 6.41 -9.36
C ARG A 109 8.51 5.03 -9.76
N CYS A 110 9.01 4.51 -10.87
CA CYS A 110 8.84 3.10 -11.22
C CYS A 110 9.93 2.27 -10.55
N GLY A 111 9.56 1.31 -9.68
CA GLY A 111 10.54 0.46 -9.01
C GLY A 111 10.01 -0.30 -7.80
N ASP A 112 10.91 -1.10 -7.21
CA ASP A 112 10.65 -1.85 -5.98
C ASP A 112 10.96 -0.97 -4.75
N ALA A 113 9.94 -0.70 -3.94
CA ALA A 113 10.04 0.10 -2.72
C ALA A 113 11.06 -0.45 -1.70
N PHE A 114 11.34 -1.75 -1.72
CA PHE A 114 12.29 -2.37 -0.79
C PHE A 114 13.75 -2.10 -1.14
N THR A 115 14.03 -1.79 -2.41
CA THR A 115 15.39 -1.59 -2.94
C THR A 115 15.64 -0.16 -3.42
N ALA A 116 14.58 0.62 -3.61
CA ALA A 116 14.69 2.01 -4.01
C ALA A 116 15.41 2.86 -2.95
N ASP A 117 16.21 3.80 -3.41
CA ASP A 117 16.74 4.86 -2.56
C ASP A 117 15.64 5.91 -2.35
N LEU A 118 15.01 5.82 -1.19
CA LEU A 118 13.91 6.69 -0.80
C LEU A 118 14.46 7.85 0.04
N ASP A 119 14.11 9.06 -0.33
CA ASP A 119 14.64 10.29 0.27
C ASP A 119 14.06 10.62 1.67
N GLY A 120 13.57 9.63 2.43
CA GLY A 120 13.00 9.81 3.77
C GLY A 120 13.81 10.73 4.70
N PRO A 121 13.36 10.99 5.92
CA PRO A 121 12.18 10.40 6.55
C PRO A 121 10.86 11.00 6.06
N TYR A 122 9.77 10.20 6.18
CA TYR A 122 8.42 10.57 5.82
C TYR A 122 7.54 10.75 7.06
N ASP A 123 6.72 11.78 7.09
CA ASP A 123 5.71 12.01 8.14
C ASP A 123 4.51 11.09 7.98
N LEU A 124 4.26 10.64 6.74
CA LEU A 124 3.24 9.65 6.40
C LEU A 124 3.79 8.63 5.40
N ILE A 125 3.63 7.35 5.71
CA ILE A 125 3.74 6.27 4.72
C ILE A 125 2.34 5.69 4.53
N TYR A 126 1.85 5.67 3.30
CA TYR A 126 0.53 5.19 2.93
C TYR A 126 0.64 3.95 2.04
N ASP A 127 -0.15 2.92 2.34
CA ASP A 127 -0.28 1.70 1.54
C ASP A 127 -1.76 1.38 1.35
N SER A 128 -2.22 1.42 0.12
CA SER A 128 -3.58 1.01 -0.23
C SER A 128 -3.56 -0.22 -1.12
N GLY A 129 -3.37 -1.38 -0.49
CA GLY A 129 -3.51 -2.66 -1.18
C GLY A 129 -2.20 -3.31 -1.65
N CYS A 130 -1.03 -2.79 -1.29
CA CYS A 130 0.24 -3.41 -1.63
C CYS A 130 0.61 -4.56 -0.65
N PHE A 131 0.51 -4.31 0.66
CA PHE A 131 0.98 -5.21 1.71
C PHE A 131 0.40 -6.63 1.62
N HIS A 132 -0.88 -6.75 1.32
CA HIS A 132 -1.55 -8.06 1.27
C HIS A 132 -1.18 -8.90 0.04
N HIS A 133 -0.47 -8.34 -0.92
CA HIS A 133 0.08 -9.07 -2.06
C HIS A 133 1.51 -9.58 -1.82
N LEU A 134 2.10 -9.28 -0.67
CA LEU A 134 3.45 -9.71 -0.34
C LEU A 134 3.48 -11.11 0.28
N PRO A 135 4.43 -11.97 -0.10
CA PRO A 135 4.61 -13.25 0.57
C PRO A 135 5.06 -13.05 2.03
N PRO A 136 4.74 -13.98 2.94
CA PRO A 136 4.96 -13.79 4.38
C PRO A 136 6.37 -13.38 4.78
N HIS A 137 7.41 -13.88 4.12
CA HIS A 137 8.81 -13.52 4.41
C HIS A 137 9.14 -12.06 4.04
N ARG A 138 8.36 -11.44 3.14
CA ARG A 138 8.55 -10.04 2.75
C ARG A 138 8.01 -9.05 3.77
N ARG A 139 7.23 -9.50 4.77
CA ARG A 139 6.89 -8.68 5.94
C ARG A 139 8.13 -8.15 6.63
N ILE A 140 9.24 -8.92 6.67
CA ILE A 140 10.54 -8.48 7.22
C ILE A 140 11.08 -7.29 6.43
N SER A 141 11.06 -7.36 5.08
CA SER A 141 11.50 -6.25 4.23
C SER A 141 10.60 -5.03 4.40
N TYR A 142 9.31 -5.25 4.58
CA TYR A 142 8.31 -4.20 4.78
C TYR A 142 8.54 -3.47 6.11
N LEU A 143 8.71 -4.20 7.21
CA LEU A 143 9.01 -3.62 8.52
C LEU A 143 10.34 -2.86 8.51
N ALA A 144 11.37 -3.39 7.85
CA ALA A 144 12.66 -2.70 7.69
C ALA A 144 12.51 -1.42 6.83
N LEU A 145 11.59 -1.39 5.86
CA LEU A 145 11.27 -0.17 5.11
C LEU A 145 10.63 0.88 6.03
N LEU A 146 9.65 0.50 6.84
CA LEU A 146 9.01 1.42 7.78
C LEU A 146 10.02 1.97 8.80
N ASP A 147 10.85 1.12 9.39
CA ASP A 147 11.86 1.51 10.39
C ASP A 147 12.86 2.55 9.84
N ARG A 148 13.31 2.40 8.58
CA ARG A 148 14.28 3.33 7.99
C ARG A 148 13.67 4.60 7.39
N ALA A 149 12.40 4.55 6.97
CA ALA A 149 11.80 5.60 6.16
C ALA A 149 10.76 6.44 6.90
N LEU A 150 10.16 5.92 7.99
CA LEU A 150 9.16 6.63 8.77
C LEU A 150 9.82 7.57 9.78
N ALA A 151 9.40 8.83 9.78
CA ALA A 151 9.89 9.82 10.74
C ALA A 151 9.50 9.45 12.18
N PRO A 152 10.30 9.81 13.19
CA PRO A 152 9.86 9.77 14.58
C PRO A 152 8.60 10.65 14.77
N GLY A 153 7.52 10.07 15.30
CA GLY A 153 6.20 10.71 15.39
C GLY A 153 5.36 10.62 14.12
N GLY A 154 5.93 10.12 13.02
CA GLY A 154 5.23 9.91 11.75
C GLY A 154 4.20 8.80 11.81
N HIS A 155 3.37 8.71 10.79
CA HIS A 155 2.26 7.76 10.70
C HIS A 155 2.42 6.79 9.54
N PHE A 156 2.06 5.53 9.80
CA PHE A 156 1.89 4.51 8.79
C PHE A 156 0.39 4.20 8.65
N ALA A 157 -0.16 4.37 7.47
CA ALA A 157 -1.55 4.05 7.16
C ALA A 157 -1.63 2.92 6.14
N LEU A 158 -2.49 1.94 6.40
CA LEU A 158 -2.61 0.70 5.63
C LEU A 158 -4.06 0.41 5.29
N SER A 159 -4.32 0.00 4.05
CA SER A 159 -5.54 -0.70 3.65
C SER A 159 -5.19 -2.08 3.10
N CYS A 160 -5.76 -3.16 3.66
CA CYS A 160 -5.44 -4.52 3.26
C CYS A 160 -6.64 -5.47 3.37
N PHE A 161 -6.58 -6.62 2.70
CA PHE A 161 -7.64 -7.63 2.76
C PHE A 161 -7.88 -8.09 4.19
N ALA A 162 -9.15 -8.18 4.53
CA ALA A 162 -9.58 -8.82 5.75
C ALA A 162 -9.67 -10.34 5.58
N THR A 163 -9.58 -11.07 6.68
CA THR A 163 -9.91 -12.51 6.75
C THR A 163 -11.27 -12.77 6.10
N GLY A 164 -11.34 -13.81 5.29
CA GLY A 164 -12.53 -14.18 4.50
C GLY A 164 -12.56 -13.53 3.12
N GLU A 165 -11.74 -12.51 2.86
CA GLU A 165 -11.72 -11.74 1.60
C GLU A 165 -10.42 -11.95 0.81
N GLY A 166 -9.35 -12.29 1.50
CA GLY A 166 -8.10 -12.80 0.94
C GLY A 166 -7.94 -14.27 1.27
N SER A 167 -6.76 -14.82 0.99
CA SER A 167 -6.42 -16.18 1.43
C SER A 167 -6.10 -16.21 2.93
N ASP A 168 -6.78 -17.08 3.66
CA ASP A 168 -6.62 -17.29 5.10
C ASP A 168 -5.73 -18.48 5.44
N LEU A 169 -4.97 -18.97 4.47
CA LEU A 169 -4.05 -20.08 4.68
C LEU A 169 -2.96 -19.72 5.70
N PRO A 170 -2.52 -20.68 6.53
CA PRO A 170 -1.32 -20.51 7.33
C PRO A 170 -0.10 -20.18 6.45
N ASP A 171 0.81 -19.34 6.93
CA ASP A 171 2.01 -18.92 6.19
C ASP A 171 2.78 -20.09 5.54
N ALA A 172 2.90 -21.21 6.25
CA ALA A 172 3.57 -22.40 5.73
C ALA A 172 2.92 -23.01 4.47
N ASP A 173 1.61 -22.83 4.31
CA ASP A 173 0.88 -23.41 3.19
C ASP A 173 1.07 -22.60 1.91
N PHE A 174 1.29 -21.28 2.00
CA PHE A 174 1.71 -20.49 0.86
C PHE A 174 3.02 -21.00 0.25
N TYR A 175 3.99 -21.39 1.10
CA TYR A 175 5.25 -21.96 0.63
C TYR A 175 5.09 -23.38 0.08
N ARG A 176 4.24 -24.22 0.71
CA ARG A 176 3.95 -25.57 0.20
C ARG A 176 3.27 -25.57 -1.15
N GLN A 177 2.40 -24.57 -1.38
CA GLN A 177 1.64 -24.44 -2.61
C GLN A 177 2.34 -23.53 -3.63
N ALA A 178 3.41 -22.84 -3.24
CA ALA A 178 4.14 -21.85 -4.03
C ALA A 178 3.23 -20.77 -4.65
N ARG A 179 2.17 -20.36 -3.92
CA ARG A 179 1.14 -19.40 -4.37
C ARG A 179 0.59 -18.58 -3.23
N LEU A 180 0.21 -17.30 -3.53
CA LEU A 180 -0.44 -16.37 -2.60
C LEU A 180 -1.98 -16.31 -2.77
N HIS A 181 -2.50 -16.98 -3.80
CA HIS A 181 -3.95 -17.02 -4.09
C HIS A 181 -4.60 -15.63 -4.20
N GLY A 182 -3.89 -14.69 -4.83
CA GLY A 182 -4.37 -13.35 -5.09
C GLY A 182 -4.11 -12.32 -3.97
N GLY A 183 -3.75 -12.77 -2.78
CA GLY A 183 -3.42 -11.91 -1.63
C GLY A 183 -3.83 -12.53 -0.30
N LEU A 184 -3.21 -12.08 0.77
CA LEU A 184 -3.38 -12.61 2.13
C LEU A 184 -4.47 -11.86 2.88
N GLY A 185 -5.36 -12.59 3.57
CA GLY A 185 -6.32 -12.03 4.53
C GLY A 185 -5.69 -11.83 5.91
N TYR A 186 -6.03 -10.73 6.57
CA TYR A 186 -5.53 -10.39 7.89
C TYR A 186 -6.66 -10.22 8.90
N THR A 187 -6.37 -10.56 10.17
CA THR A 187 -7.21 -10.20 11.32
C THR A 187 -6.67 -8.94 12.01
N PRO A 188 -7.47 -8.22 12.82
CA PRO A 188 -6.97 -7.13 13.64
C PRO A 188 -5.80 -7.55 14.54
N GLU A 189 -5.87 -8.75 15.12
CA GLU A 189 -4.83 -9.30 15.99
C GLU A 189 -3.53 -9.53 15.25
N SER A 190 -3.60 -10.08 14.01
CA SER A 190 -2.42 -10.30 13.19
C SER A 190 -1.76 -9.00 12.76
N LEU A 191 -2.54 -7.96 12.43
CA LEU A 191 -2.03 -6.63 12.10
C LEU A 191 -1.34 -5.99 13.32
N ARG A 192 -1.97 -6.04 14.52
CA ARG A 192 -1.35 -5.56 15.77
C ARG A 192 -0.06 -6.27 16.10
N TRP A 193 -0.01 -7.57 15.85
CA TRP A 193 1.20 -8.36 16.09
C TRP A 193 2.32 -8.01 15.10
N ILE A 194 2.01 -7.90 13.81
CA ILE A 194 2.98 -7.56 12.76
C ILE A 194 3.56 -6.16 12.98
N PHE A 195 2.72 -5.19 13.30
CA PHE A 195 3.10 -3.79 13.49
C PHE A 195 3.26 -3.41 14.97
N SER A 196 3.64 -4.36 15.83
CA SER A 196 3.76 -4.18 17.30
C SER A 196 4.81 -3.14 17.73
N ASP A 197 5.75 -2.77 16.86
CA ASP A 197 6.71 -1.69 17.11
C ASP A 197 6.11 -0.28 16.89
N LEU A 198 4.86 -0.20 16.40
CA LEU A 198 4.12 1.03 16.18
C LEU A 198 2.90 1.09 17.13
N THR A 199 2.47 2.28 17.49
CA THR A 199 1.27 2.48 18.31
C THR A 199 0.02 2.58 17.42
N GLU A 200 -0.97 1.74 17.65
CA GLU A 200 -2.27 1.80 16.96
C GLU A 200 -3.00 3.11 17.31
N VAL A 201 -3.38 3.86 16.30
CA VAL A 201 -4.23 5.06 16.39
C VAL A 201 -5.66 4.74 15.98
N ALA A 202 -5.83 3.94 14.93
CA ALA A 202 -7.13 3.49 14.45
C ALA A 202 -6.99 2.15 13.72
N LEU A 203 -7.96 1.26 13.90
CA LEU A 203 -8.08 0.00 13.15
C LEU A 203 -9.55 -0.36 13.03
N ARG A 204 -10.08 -0.41 11.81
CA ARG A 204 -11.47 -0.73 11.52
C ARG A 204 -11.65 -1.28 10.11
N ARG A 205 -12.83 -1.81 9.81
CA ARG A 205 -13.21 -2.08 8.42
C ARG A 205 -13.32 -0.76 7.65
N MET A 206 -12.92 -0.77 6.39
CA MET A 206 -13.19 0.33 5.47
C MET A 206 -14.72 0.50 5.35
N HIS A 207 -15.19 1.73 5.28
CA HIS A 207 -16.61 1.97 5.06
C HIS A 207 -16.97 1.62 3.62
N ASP A 208 -18.17 1.10 3.44
CA ASP A 208 -18.77 0.91 2.12
C ASP A 208 -19.17 2.28 1.56
N GLU A 209 -18.58 2.64 0.43
CA GLU A 209 -18.86 3.92 -0.23
C GLU A 209 -19.63 3.65 -1.53
N PRO A 210 -20.83 4.24 -1.70
CA PRO A 210 -21.60 4.05 -2.92
C PRO A 210 -20.89 4.61 -4.15
N ALA A 211 -21.26 4.15 -5.32
CA ALA A 211 -20.62 4.54 -6.59
C ALA A 211 -20.61 6.06 -6.84
N GLU A 212 -21.58 6.80 -6.30
CA GLU A 212 -21.70 8.25 -6.41
C GLU A 212 -20.82 9.01 -5.40
N SER A 213 -20.29 8.32 -4.37
CA SER A 213 -19.43 8.96 -3.37
C SER A 213 -18.19 9.57 -4.02
N PRO A 214 -17.71 10.73 -3.53
CA PRO A 214 -16.41 11.27 -3.94
C PRO A 214 -15.22 10.48 -3.39
N ARG A 215 -15.46 9.44 -2.59
CA ARG A 215 -14.46 8.60 -1.95
C ARG A 215 -14.56 7.17 -2.48
N PHE A 216 -13.46 6.44 -2.35
CA PHE A 216 -13.42 4.99 -2.54
C PHE A 216 -13.52 4.30 -1.19
N GLY A 217 -14.34 3.27 -1.10
CA GLY A 217 -14.47 2.44 0.09
C GLY A 217 -15.07 1.09 -0.21
N GLU A 218 -14.44 0.04 0.35
CA GLU A 218 -14.84 -1.34 0.15
C GLU A 218 -14.79 -2.10 1.49
N PRO A 219 -15.91 -2.64 1.98
CA PRO A 219 -16.00 -3.20 3.33
C PRO A 219 -15.21 -4.50 3.51
N PHE A 220 -14.68 -5.06 2.43
CA PHE A 220 -13.79 -6.22 2.50
C PHE A 220 -12.34 -5.88 2.90
N LEU A 221 -12.02 -4.58 3.08
CA LEU A 221 -10.71 -4.13 3.51
C LEU A 221 -10.69 -3.78 5.01
N TRP A 222 -9.56 -4.06 5.68
CA TRP A 222 -9.17 -3.36 6.90
C TRP A 222 -8.52 -2.04 6.54
N THR A 223 -8.74 -1.02 7.37
CA THR A 223 -7.97 0.22 7.39
C THR A 223 -7.32 0.37 8.75
N ALA A 224 -6.04 0.69 8.75
CA ALA A 224 -5.27 0.90 9.97
C ALA A 224 -4.48 2.21 9.87
N LEU A 225 -4.31 2.86 11.01
CA LEU A 225 -3.40 3.98 11.20
C LEU A 225 -2.54 3.67 12.43
N PHE A 226 -1.24 3.65 12.24
CA PHE A 226 -0.25 3.45 13.28
C PHE A 226 0.64 4.68 13.39
N ARG A 227 1.22 4.93 14.56
CA ARG A 227 2.19 6.00 14.80
C ARG A 227 3.53 5.41 15.24
N HIS A 228 4.61 5.95 14.67
CA HIS A 228 5.96 5.65 15.10
C HIS A 228 6.31 6.51 16.32
N ASP A 229 6.28 5.93 17.50
CA ASP A 229 6.61 6.66 18.72
C ASP A 229 8.09 7.02 18.78
N VAL A 230 8.37 8.21 19.27
CA VAL A 230 9.75 8.61 19.58
C VAL A 230 10.25 7.75 20.74
N ARG A 231 11.20 6.86 20.49
CA ARG A 231 11.83 6.09 21.59
C ARG A 231 12.54 7.08 22.50
N PRO A 232 12.26 7.10 23.80
CA PRO A 232 13.08 7.89 24.72
C PRO A 232 14.52 7.36 24.66
N GLN A 233 15.48 8.28 24.49
CA GLN A 233 16.91 7.99 24.53
C GLN A 233 17.35 7.58 25.94
#